data_339cdc468c189f4bf045a436ce765c76
#
_entry.id   339cdc468c189f4bf045a436ce765c76
#
_cell.length_a   1.000
_cell.length_b   1.000
_cell.length_c   1.000
_cell.angle_alpha   90.00
_cell.angle_beta   90.00
_cell.angle_gamma   90.00
#
_symmetry.space_group_name_H-M   'P 1'
#
loop_
_entity.id
_entity.type
_entity.pdbx_description
1 polymer ?
#
loop_
_entity_poly.entity_id
_entity_poly.type
_entity_poly.pdbx_seq_one_letter_code
_entity_poly.pdbx_strand_id
1 'polypeptide(L)'
;MKKIKKWGIAFLTTALLLATAACNQNTSSESSDSKDPKVEAGKSYQFKLAHITPTDHMWHKAAEKFKEELNTRSDGRMKLEIYPASQLGTEADMVQQISAGSVDFGFITAAYLSSRAPAFTAWFAPYAFPDLESANAARDTEVAKKILGTLDDQGIHGLDYLFAGNRVMLFKDREVLKPEDMKGLRFRVTPSPPLQDFYKSLGASPESLPLPEVYAAIQTGVIDGMDMDLDATITNKYSEVAKYGAVTNHMVWPAVAMMNKDAYEKMSEEDQQIIDESIKAAAEFAVTTRSAQEEEFKKTLSDEGMKIYEIDKSLFDPYIKQFDEKYGPTDPLIQEFMDTFRK
;
A
#
# COMPACT_ATOMS: atom_id res chain seq x y z
N MET A 1 -41.63 44.07 -17.32
CA MET A 1 -42.22 45.29 -16.66
C MET A 1 -42.20 45.09 -15.14
N LYS A 2 -41.82 46.18 -14.41
CA LYS A 2 -41.80 46.38 -12.94
C LYS A 2 -40.59 45.73 -12.23
N LYS A 3 -39.77 46.41 -11.58
CA LYS A 3 -39.39 47.76 -11.15
C LYS A 3 -38.45 47.57 -9.96
N ILE A 4 -37.35 48.21 -10.05
CA ILE A 4 -36.24 48.46 -9.13
C ILE A 4 -36.79 49.10 -7.82
N LYS A 5 -36.15 48.76 -6.67
CA LYS A 5 -36.02 49.71 -5.55
C LYS A 5 -34.64 49.62 -4.93
N LYS A 6 -33.87 50.67 -5.13
CA LYS A 6 -32.66 51.08 -4.40
C LYS A 6 -33.07 51.81 -3.11
N TRP A 7 -32.34 51.64 -2.04
CA TRP A 7 -32.09 52.59 -0.93
C TRP A 7 -30.79 52.10 -0.28
N GLY A 8 -29.76 52.81 -0.02
CA GLY A 8 -29.44 54.25 0.04
C GLY A 8 -29.09 54.66 1.46
N ILE A 9 -27.78 54.76 1.76
CA ILE A 9 -27.07 55.75 2.56
C ILE A 9 -27.33 55.77 4.09
N ALA A 10 -26.27 55.60 4.91
CA ALA A 10 -25.78 56.70 5.73
C ALA A 10 -24.43 56.35 6.42
N PHE A 11 -23.45 57.21 6.23
CA PHE A 11 -22.21 57.44 6.95
C PHE A 11 -22.48 57.83 8.39
N LEU A 12 -21.64 57.38 9.35
CA LEU A 12 -21.25 58.25 10.48
C LEU A 12 -19.86 57.89 10.94
N THR A 13 -18.90 58.79 10.66
CA THR A 13 -17.58 58.91 11.24
C THR A 13 -17.66 59.57 12.60
N THR A 14 -16.94 59.09 13.60
CA THR A 14 -16.47 59.92 14.69
C THR A 14 -15.13 59.44 15.21
N ALA A 15 -14.11 60.23 14.97
CA ALA A 15 -12.81 60.18 15.57
C ALA A 15 -12.85 60.99 16.89
N LEU A 16 -12.17 60.54 17.90
CA LEU A 16 -11.62 61.45 18.93
C LEU A 16 -10.34 60.89 19.54
N LEU A 17 -9.39 61.80 19.59
CA LEU A 17 -7.99 61.70 19.96
C LEU A 17 -7.74 62.02 21.45
N LEU A 18 -6.47 61.75 21.86
CA LEU A 18 -5.66 62.38 22.93
C LEU A 18 -5.87 61.83 24.35
N ALA A 19 -4.87 61.56 25.09
CA ALA A 19 -3.46 61.81 25.36
C ALA A 19 -3.34 61.68 26.89
N THR A 20 -2.30 61.39 27.51
CA THR A 20 -0.97 61.80 27.84
C THR A 20 -0.41 60.91 28.96
N ALA A 21 0.72 60.46 28.83
CA ALA A 21 1.99 60.66 29.55
C ALA A 21 1.97 61.00 31.04
N ALA A 22 2.63 60.19 31.84
CA ALA A 22 3.55 60.67 32.89
C ALA A 22 4.50 59.56 33.35
N CYS A 23 5.74 59.93 33.45
CA CYS A 23 6.92 59.25 33.93
C CYS A 23 6.83 58.85 35.42
N ASN A 24 7.45 57.82 35.92
CA ASN A 24 8.79 57.82 36.48
C ASN A 24 8.97 56.81 37.61
N GLN A 25 10.12 56.28 37.65
CA GLN A 25 11.02 55.83 38.70
C GLN A 25 11.28 54.35 38.86
N ASN A 26 12.51 54.10 38.58
CA ASN A 26 13.42 53.02 38.95
C ASN A 26 13.13 52.31 40.27
N THR A 27 13.14 51.02 40.21
CA THR A 27 13.82 50.17 41.20
C THR A 27 14.30 48.88 40.53
N SER A 28 15.61 48.76 40.52
CA SER A 28 16.34 47.54 40.10
C SER A 28 16.00 46.37 41.01
N SER A 29 15.48 45.31 40.38
CA SER A 29 15.59 43.96 40.91
C SER A 29 15.92 43.03 39.73
N GLU A 30 17.17 42.53 39.74
CA GLU A 30 17.62 41.44 38.88
C GLU A 30 16.69 40.24 39.12
N SER A 31 15.81 39.99 38.17
CA SER A 31 15.21 38.67 38.00
C SER A 31 15.90 38.00 36.82
N SER A 32 16.63 36.95 37.11
CA SER A 32 17.21 36.02 36.18
C SER A 32 16.12 35.50 35.22
N ASP A 33 16.11 36.07 34.02
CA ASP A 33 15.28 35.61 32.92
C ASP A 33 15.95 34.31 32.38
N SER A 34 15.55 33.19 32.95
CA SER A 34 15.78 31.90 32.36
C SER A 34 14.92 31.83 31.10
N LYS A 35 15.48 32.23 29.98
CA LYS A 35 14.92 31.90 28.67
C LYS A 35 15.00 30.38 28.50
N ASP A 36 13.94 29.69 28.90
CA ASP A 36 13.65 28.38 28.32
C ASP A 36 13.61 28.59 26.79
N PRO A 37 14.37 27.82 26.01
CA PRO A 37 14.24 27.88 24.57
C PRO A 37 12.79 27.51 24.23
N LYS A 38 12.00 28.47 23.75
CA LYS A 38 10.75 28.16 23.05
C LYS A 38 11.14 27.24 21.91
N VAL A 39 10.87 25.95 22.05
CA VAL A 39 10.82 25.01 20.95
C VAL A 39 9.80 25.61 19.99
N GLU A 40 10.22 26.09 18.84
CA GLU A 40 9.29 26.48 17.77
C GLU A 40 8.42 25.25 17.49
N ALA A 41 7.13 25.37 17.72
CA ALA A 41 6.20 24.28 17.42
C ALA A 41 6.32 24.00 15.93
N GLY A 42 6.81 22.81 15.58
CA GLY A 42 6.98 22.38 14.19
C GLY A 42 5.68 22.49 13.39
N LYS A 43 5.78 22.46 12.09
CA LYS A 43 4.63 22.55 11.18
C LYS A 43 3.63 21.40 11.44
N SER A 44 2.34 21.71 11.42
CA SER A 44 1.27 20.70 11.55
C SER A 44 0.79 20.25 10.17
N TYR A 45 0.45 18.96 10.06
CA TYR A 45 0.03 18.32 8.82
C TYR A 45 -1.31 17.61 8.99
N GLN A 46 -2.11 17.62 7.95
CA GLN A 46 -3.35 16.83 7.83
C GLN A 46 -3.22 16.00 6.56
N PHE A 47 -2.89 14.72 6.71
CA PHE A 47 -2.62 13.83 5.61
C PHE A 47 -3.82 12.95 5.27
N LYS A 48 -3.87 12.50 4.02
CA LYS A 48 -4.79 11.50 3.50
C LYS A 48 -4.01 10.30 3.01
N LEU A 49 -4.46 9.10 3.40
CA LEU A 49 -3.93 7.82 2.90
C LEU A 49 -5.04 7.03 2.24
N ALA A 50 -4.79 6.48 1.05
CA ALA A 50 -5.73 5.63 0.33
C ALA A 50 -5.18 4.22 0.12
N HIS A 51 -6.05 3.21 0.18
CA HIS A 51 -5.74 1.83 -0.18
C HIS A 51 -7.00 1.06 -0.63
N ILE A 52 -6.78 -0.12 -1.28
CA ILE A 52 -7.85 -0.87 -1.92
C ILE A 52 -8.56 -1.88 -1.01
N THR A 53 -8.00 -2.21 0.15
CA THR A 53 -8.46 -3.33 0.99
C THR A 53 -9.55 -2.93 2.00
N PRO A 54 -10.41 -3.87 2.43
CA PRO A 54 -11.37 -3.65 3.52
C PRO A 54 -10.72 -3.30 4.86
N THR A 55 -11.51 -2.84 5.83
CA THR A 55 -11.01 -2.33 7.12
C THR A 55 -10.51 -3.43 8.08
N ASP A 56 -10.84 -4.68 7.85
CA ASP A 56 -10.38 -5.84 8.59
C ASP A 56 -9.09 -6.46 8.03
N HIS A 57 -8.70 -6.09 6.81
CA HIS A 57 -7.46 -6.53 6.15
C HIS A 57 -6.20 -5.95 6.79
N MET A 58 -5.08 -6.72 6.76
CA MET A 58 -3.81 -6.33 7.37
C MET A 58 -3.28 -4.96 6.91
N TRP A 59 -3.44 -4.60 5.64
CA TRP A 59 -2.99 -3.28 5.18
C TRP A 59 -3.76 -2.12 5.80
N HIS A 60 -5.05 -2.30 6.12
CA HIS A 60 -5.77 -1.27 6.87
C HIS A 60 -5.28 -1.17 8.31
N LYS A 61 -5.04 -2.31 8.97
CA LYS A 61 -4.46 -2.35 10.31
C LYS A 61 -3.07 -1.71 10.34
N ALA A 62 -2.26 -1.93 9.30
CA ALA A 62 -0.98 -1.24 9.13
C ALA A 62 -1.14 0.28 8.91
N ALA A 63 -2.18 0.72 8.18
CA ALA A 63 -2.48 2.14 8.01
C ALA A 63 -2.91 2.80 9.33
N GLU A 64 -3.70 2.11 10.16
CA GLU A 64 -4.04 2.60 11.51
C GLU A 64 -2.80 2.63 12.43
N LYS A 65 -1.90 1.64 12.31
CA LYS A 65 -0.61 1.65 13.03
C LYS A 65 0.26 2.82 12.58
N PHE A 66 0.35 3.08 11.29
CA PHE A 66 1.07 4.23 10.72
C PHE A 66 0.51 5.56 11.26
N LYS A 67 -0.81 5.70 11.30
CA LYS A 67 -1.51 6.87 11.87
C LYS A 67 -1.18 7.08 13.36
N GLU A 68 -1.17 6.00 14.14
CA GLU A 68 -0.80 6.04 15.57
C GLU A 68 0.64 6.50 15.76
N GLU A 69 1.59 5.92 15.00
CA GLU A 69 3.01 6.25 15.06
C GLU A 69 3.27 7.71 14.64
N LEU A 70 2.69 8.15 13.52
CA LEU A 70 2.77 9.55 13.08
C LEU A 70 2.30 10.52 14.16
N ASN A 71 1.13 10.25 14.74
CA ASN A 71 0.58 11.10 15.78
C ASN A 71 1.47 11.13 17.02
N THR A 72 1.96 9.97 17.45
CA THR A 72 2.79 9.84 18.66
C THR A 72 4.15 10.49 18.49
N ARG A 73 4.87 10.18 17.39
CA ARG A 73 6.23 10.67 17.13
C ARG A 73 6.27 12.17 16.85
N SER A 74 5.19 12.72 16.32
CA SER A 74 5.09 14.16 16.02
C SER A 74 4.45 15.00 17.12
N ASP A 75 4.20 14.43 18.30
CA ASP A 75 3.47 15.10 19.39
C ASP A 75 2.11 15.70 18.93
N GLY A 76 1.40 14.94 18.06
CA GLY A 76 0.08 15.31 17.52
C GLY A 76 0.10 16.31 16.36
N ARG A 77 1.28 16.69 15.84
CA ARG A 77 1.41 17.60 14.69
C ARG A 77 0.98 16.96 13.37
N MET A 78 1.20 15.64 13.21
CA MET A 78 0.85 14.88 12.00
C MET A 78 -0.40 14.05 12.24
N LYS A 79 -1.45 14.33 11.51
CA LYS A 79 -2.71 13.59 11.55
C LYS A 79 -2.97 12.93 10.22
N LEU A 80 -3.52 11.71 10.25
CA LEU A 80 -3.79 10.91 9.07
C LEU A 80 -5.28 10.53 9.01
N GLU A 81 -5.91 10.81 7.87
CA GLU A 81 -7.23 10.29 7.52
C GLU A 81 -7.05 9.15 6.52
N ILE A 82 -7.70 8.00 6.77
CA ILE A 82 -7.53 6.79 5.97
C ILE A 82 -8.80 6.56 5.14
N TYR A 83 -8.62 6.32 3.84
CA TYR A 83 -9.66 6.04 2.85
C TYR A 83 -9.49 4.58 2.35
N PRO A 84 -10.12 3.58 3.02
CA PRO A 84 -10.01 2.17 2.69
C PRO A 84 -10.92 1.77 1.53
N ALA A 85 -10.83 0.49 1.13
CA ALA A 85 -11.78 -0.19 0.24
C ALA A 85 -12.04 0.56 -1.07
N SER A 86 -11.00 1.12 -1.67
CA SER A 86 -11.09 1.87 -2.95
C SER A 86 -12.04 3.09 -2.90
N GLN A 87 -12.24 3.71 -1.74
CA GLN A 87 -13.11 4.90 -1.61
C GLN A 87 -12.66 6.07 -2.50
N LEU A 88 -11.37 6.15 -2.83
CA LEU A 88 -10.82 7.18 -3.72
C LEU A 88 -10.54 6.65 -5.14
N GLY A 89 -11.17 5.52 -5.52
CA GLY A 89 -11.05 4.91 -6.83
C GLY A 89 -10.14 3.69 -6.89
N THR A 90 -9.75 3.30 -8.10
CA THR A 90 -8.81 2.20 -8.36
C THR A 90 -7.38 2.58 -7.98
N GLU A 91 -6.45 1.62 -8.01
CA GLU A 91 -5.02 1.93 -7.81
C GLU A 91 -4.49 2.94 -8.84
N ALA A 92 -4.99 2.88 -10.08
CA ALA A 92 -4.65 3.84 -11.13
C ALA A 92 -5.07 5.27 -10.74
N ASP A 93 -6.28 5.42 -10.20
CA ASP A 93 -6.80 6.71 -9.74
C ASP A 93 -6.01 7.22 -8.53
N MET A 94 -5.72 6.33 -7.56
CA MET A 94 -4.95 6.67 -6.36
C MET A 94 -3.53 7.13 -6.71
N VAL A 95 -2.81 6.40 -7.58
CA VAL A 95 -1.45 6.78 -8.01
C VAL A 95 -1.45 8.14 -8.70
N GLN A 96 -2.46 8.43 -9.54
CA GLN A 96 -2.59 9.74 -10.18
C GLN A 96 -2.86 10.84 -9.13
N GLN A 97 -3.69 10.58 -8.13
CA GLN A 97 -4.00 11.53 -7.06
C GLN A 97 -2.77 11.79 -6.16
N ILE A 98 -1.97 10.75 -5.86
CA ILE A 98 -0.72 10.89 -5.09
C ILE A 98 0.30 11.71 -5.87
N SER A 99 0.54 11.37 -7.13
CA SER A 99 1.47 12.13 -7.99
C SER A 99 1.05 13.60 -8.13
N ALA A 100 -0.26 13.89 -8.19
CA ALA A 100 -0.80 15.24 -8.24
C ALA A 100 -0.86 15.97 -6.88
N GLY A 101 -0.57 15.29 -5.76
CA GLY A 101 -0.59 15.85 -4.40
C GLY A 101 -2.00 16.11 -3.84
N SER A 102 -3.05 15.51 -4.39
CA SER A 102 -4.43 15.60 -3.84
C SER A 102 -4.71 14.54 -2.77
N VAL A 103 -3.94 13.45 -2.78
CA VAL A 103 -3.81 12.43 -1.73
C VAL A 103 -2.34 12.37 -1.36
N ASP A 104 -2.03 12.33 -0.06
CA ASP A 104 -0.66 12.43 0.41
C ASP A 104 0.06 11.08 0.37
N PHE A 105 -0.61 10.01 0.83
CA PHE A 105 -0.06 8.65 0.95
C PHE A 105 -0.94 7.63 0.25
N GLY A 106 -0.32 6.53 -0.18
CA GLY A 106 -1.04 5.36 -0.64
C GLY A 106 -0.33 4.06 -0.30
N PHE A 107 -1.12 2.99 -0.10
CA PHE A 107 -0.63 1.63 -0.12
C PHE A 107 -1.08 1.00 -1.44
N ILE A 108 -0.15 0.91 -2.38
CA ILE A 108 -0.41 0.49 -3.77
C ILE A 108 0.31 -0.83 -4.03
N THR A 109 -0.37 -1.80 -4.64
CA THR A 109 0.27 -3.09 -4.92
C THR A 109 1.49 -2.94 -5.82
N ALA A 110 2.58 -3.61 -5.48
CA ALA A 110 3.73 -3.71 -6.39
C ALA A 110 3.32 -4.33 -7.74
N ALA A 111 2.24 -5.15 -7.74
CA ALA A 111 1.66 -5.71 -8.95
C ALA A 111 1.17 -4.62 -9.91
N TYR A 112 0.35 -3.68 -9.44
CA TYR A 112 -0.05 -2.55 -10.26
C TYR A 112 1.16 -1.72 -10.69
N LEU A 113 2.10 -1.46 -9.77
CA LEU A 113 3.29 -0.67 -10.05
C LEU A 113 4.19 -1.30 -11.12
N SER A 114 4.23 -2.63 -11.27
CA SER A 114 4.98 -3.30 -12.33
C SER A 114 4.55 -2.90 -13.75
N SER A 115 3.32 -2.39 -13.91
CA SER A 115 2.84 -1.83 -15.17
C SER A 115 3.36 -0.42 -15.47
N ARG A 116 3.88 0.28 -14.46
CA ARG A 116 4.35 1.67 -14.55
C ARG A 116 5.87 1.79 -14.40
N ALA A 117 6.45 0.96 -13.56
CA ALA A 117 7.88 0.87 -13.28
C ALA A 117 8.27 -0.63 -13.35
N PRO A 118 8.83 -1.09 -14.51
CA PRO A 118 9.08 -2.51 -14.75
C PRO A 118 9.93 -3.20 -13.69
N ALA A 119 10.83 -2.48 -13.01
CA ALA A 119 11.65 -3.03 -11.92
C ALA A 119 10.84 -3.71 -10.82
N PHE A 120 9.58 -3.27 -10.56
CA PHE A 120 8.70 -3.94 -9.58
C PHE A 120 8.34 -5.38 -9.96
N THR A 121 8.56 -5.79 -11.21
CA THR A 121 8.43 -7.20 -11.65
C THR A 121 9.32 -8.14 -10.82
N ALA A 122 10.43 -7.66 -10.29
CA ALA A 122 11.34 -8.42 -9.45
C ALA A 122 10.64 -9.11 -8.27
N TRP A 123 9.68 -8.43 -7.62
CA TRP A 123 8.92 -8.96 -6.49
C TRP A 123 8.01 -10.15 -6.84
N PHE A 124 7.73 -10.36 -8.12
CA PHE A 124 6.89 -11.44 -8.64
C PHE A 124 7.69 -12.60 -9.21
N ALA A 125 9.01 -12.64 -8.97
CA ALA A 125 9.84 -13.81 -9.25
C ALA A 125 9.30 -15.02 -8.45
N PRO A 126 8.70 -16.04 -9.11
CA PRO A 126 8.00 -17.09 -8.39
C PRO A 126 8.93 -17.84 -7.45
N TYR A 127 8.49 -18.06 -6.20
CA TYR A 127 9.25 -18.76 -5.16
C TYR A 127 10.62 -18.15 -4.79
N ALA A 128 10.80 -16.84 -5.01
CA ALA A 128 12.02 -16.13 -4.58
C ALA A 128 12.18 -16.13 -3.04
N PHE A 129 11.07 -16.17 -2.31
CA PHE A 129 11.05 -16.17 -0.86
C PHE A 129 10.35 -17.42 -0.31
N PRO A 130 10.94 -18.11 0.68
CA PRO A 130 10.29 -19.26 1.31
C PRO A 130 9.15 -18.86 2.25
N ASP A 131 9.21 -17.64 2.84
CA ASP A 131 8.29 -17.14 3.86
C ASP A 131 8.23 -15.60 3.85
N LEU A 132 7.35 -15.04 4.66
CA LEU A 132 7.17 -13.59 4.79
C LEU A 132 8.34 -12.91 5.50
N GLU A 133 8.98 -13.58 6.43
CA GLU A 133 10.14 -13.06 7.16
C GLU A 133 11.32 -12.82 6.21
N SER A 134 11.57 -13.75 5.29
CA SER A 134 12.60 -13.62 4.25
C SER A 134 12.28 -12.44 3.31
N ALA A 135 11.00 -12.28 2.91
CA ALA A 135 10.56 -11.16 2.11
C ALA A 135 10.68 -9.83 2.86
N ASN A 136 10.35 -9.82 4.16
CA ASN A 136 10.51 -8.66 5.02
C ASN A 136 11.99 -8.24 5.14
N ALA A 137 12.90 -9.19 5.32
CA ALA A 137 14.32 -8.90 5.35
C ALA A 137 14.85 -8.34 4.01
N ALA A 138 14.23 -8.76 2.88
CA ALA A 138 14.60 -8.29 1.55
C ALA A 138 14.33 -6.82 1.32
N ARG A 139 13.31 -6.23 1.96
CA ARG A 139 12.94 -4.81 1.79
C ARG A 139 14.03 -3.83 2.22
N ASP A 140 14.88 -4.23 3.17
CA ASP A 140 15.98 -3.39 3.67
C ASP A 140 17.24 -3.43 2.76
N THR A 141 17.24 -4.26 1.71
CA THR A 141 18.38 -4.38 0.79
C THR A 141 18.49 -3.21 -0.17
N GLU A 142 19.71 -2.96 -0.65
CA GLU A 142 19.94 -1.86 -1.60
C GLU A 142 19.16 -2.02 -2.90
N VAL A 143 19.00 -3.25 -3.41
CA VAL A 143 18.22 -3.49 -4.63
C VAL A 143 16.74 -3.16 -4.43
N ALA A 144 16.15 -3.53 -3.28
CA ALA A 144 14.75 -3.18 -2.98
C ALA A 144 14.56 -1.66 -2.88
N LYS A 145 15.49 -0.94 -2.25
CA LYS A 145 15.48 0.52 -2.18
C LYS A 145 15.63 1.19 -3.56
N LYS A 146 16.53 0.66 -4.40
CA LYS A 146 16.66 1.14 -5.78
C LYS A 146 15.37 0.95 -6.58
N ILE A 147 14.65 -0.16 -6.38
CA ILE A 147 13.35 -0.39 -7.01
C ILE A 147 12.33 0.68 -6.56
N LEU A 148 12.25 1.00 -5.24
CA LEU A 148 11.40 2.11 -4.75
C LEU A 148 11.76 3.43 -5.45
N GLY A 149 13.03 3.74 -5.58
CA GLY A 149 13.53 4.96 -6.22
C GLY A 149 13.10 5.12 -7.67
N THR A 150 12.70 4.04 -8.37
CA THR A 150 12.17 4.15 -9.76
C THR A 150 10.84 4.90 -9.86
N LEU A 151 10.17 5.16 -8.73
CA LEU A 151 8.93 5.95 -8.66
C LEU A 151 9.21 7.47 -8.68
N ASP A 152 10.41 7.89 -8.39
CA ASP A 152 10.79 9.29 -8.26
C ASP A 152 10.52 10.11 -9.52
N ASP A 153 10.77 9.52 -10.70
CA ASP A 153 10.50 10.14 -12.00
C ASP A 153 8.99 10.33 -12.28
N GLN A 154 8.14 9.73 -11.47
CA GLN A 154 6.68 9.84 -11.56
C GLN A 154 6.11 10.82 -10.52
N GLY A 155 6.95 11.58 -9.82
CA GLY A 155 6.54 12.49 -8.75
C GLY A 155 6.07 11.77 -7.48
N ILE A 156 6.53 10.54 -7.27
CA ILE A 156 6.16 9.69 -6.14
C ILE A 156 7.43 9.27 -5.40
N HIS A 157 7.44 9.41 -4.09
CA HIS A 157 8.47 8.90 -3.21
C HIS A 157 8.03 7.57 -2.61
N GLY A 158 8.75 6.49 -2.91
CA GLY A 158 8.54 5.17 -2.31
C GLY A 158 9.16 5.12 -0.92
N LEU A 159 8.35 4.85 0.09
CA LEU A 159 8.78 4.84 1.50
C LEU A 159 9.24 3.46 1.96
N ASP A 160 8.39 2.45 1.82
CA ASP A 160 8.68 1.08 2.29
C ASP A 160 7.74 0.06 1.62
N TYR A 161 7.93 -1.23 1.91
CA TYR A 161 7.06 -2.32 1.47
C TYR A 161 6.23 -2.87 2.64
N LEU A 162 4.97 -3.23 2.35
CA LEU A 162 4.08 -3.90 3.28
C LEU A 162 3.61 -5.23 2.67
N PHE A 163 3.69 -6.32 3.41
CA PHE A 163 3.31 -7.64 2.90
C PHE A 163 1.96 -8.09 3.45
N ALA A 164 1.06 -8.53 2.56
CA ALA A 164 -0.25 -9.08 2.93
C ALA A 164 -0.20 -10.60 3.19
N GLY A 165 0.78 -11.30 2.68
CA GLY A 165 0.91 -12.75 2.78
C GLY A 165 1.54 -13.36 1.55
N ASN A 166 1.57 -14.69 1.52
CA ASN A 166 1.89 -15.45 0.32
C ASN A 166 0.66 -15.64 -0.56
N ARG A 167 0.89 -15.77 -1.88
CA ARG A 167 -0.20 -15.98 -2.83
C ARG A 167 -0.69 -17.41 -2.84
N VAL A 168 -2.01 -17.55 -2.93
CA VAL A 168 -2.74 -18.78 -3.11
C VAL A 168 -3.60 -18.70 -4.38
N MET A 169 -3.94 -19.84 -4.95
CA MET A 169 -4.82 -19.90 -6.10
C MET A 169 -6.21 -20.37 -5.65
N LEU A 170 -7.23 -19.55 -5.89
CA LEU A 170 -8.61 -19.89 -5.55
C LEU A 170 -9.39 -20.29 -6.81
N PHE A 171 -10.23 -21.32 -6.68
CA PHE A 171 -11.04 -21.82 -7.78
C PHE A 171 -12.51 -21.93 -7.37
N LYS A 172 -13.41 -21.58 -8.31
CA LYS A 172 -14.85 -21.54 -8.07
C LYS A 172 -15.40 -22.92 -7.71
N ASP A 173 -15.20 -23.92 -8.57
CA ASP A 173 -15.94 -25.17 -8.56
C ASP A 173 -15.11 -26.42 -8.89
N ARG A 174 -13.77 -26.30 -8.98
CA ARG A 174 -12.89 -27.42 -9.30
C ARG A 174 -11.59 -27.40 -8.51
N GLU A 175 -11.04 -28.57 -8.28
CA GLU A 175 -9.71 -28.76 -7.73
C GLU A 175 -8.66 -28.72 -8.85
N VAL A 176 -7.59 -27.99 -8.63
CA VAL A 176 -6.44 -27.89 -9.53
C VAL A 176 -5.23 -28.42 -8.77
N LEU A 177 -4.69 -29.55 -9.19
CA LEU A 177 -3.63 -30.27 -8.48
C LEU A 177 -2.23 -30.08 -9.11
N LYS A 178 -2.18 -29.54 -10.30
CA LYS A 178 -0.94 -29.29 -11.06
C LYS A 178 -1.13 -28.15 -12.06
N PRO A 179 -0.05 -27.52 -12.51
CA PRO A 179 -0.11 -26.39 -13.43
C PRO A 179 -0.93 -26.66 -14.71
N GLU A 180 -0.87 -27.87 -15.28
CA GLU A 180 -1.58 -28.21 -16.51
C GLU A 180 -3.10 -28.18 -16.37
N ASP A 181 -3.62 -28.35 -15.14
CA ASP A 181 -5.06 -28.26 -14.85
C ASP A 181 -5.60 -26.83 -14.96
N MET A 182 -4.70 -25.82 -15.03
CA MET A 182 -5.03 -24.42 -15.28
C MET A 182 -5.46 -24.16 -16.73
N LYS A 183 -5.21 -25.11 -17.65
CA LYS A 183 -5.44 -24.89 -19.08
C LYS A 183 -6.85 -24.44 -19.39
N GLY A 184 -6.94 -23.27 -20.02
CA GLY A 184 -8.20 -22.69 -20.49
C GLY A 184 -9.07 -22.07 -19.40
N LEU A 185 -8.65 -22.05 -18.12
CA LEU A 185 -9.36 -21.35 -17.07
C LEU A 185 -9.21 -19.84 -17.26
N ARG A 186 -10.31 -19.11 -17.15
CA ARG A 186 -10.31 -17.65 -17.04
C ARG A 186 -9.90 -17.33 -15.60
N PHE A 187 -8.71 -16.84 -15.45
CA PHE A 187 -8.09 -16.69 -14.14
C PHE A 187 -7.79 -15.24 -13.84
N ARG A 188 -8.43 -14.69 -12.81
CA ARG A 188 -8.23 -13.29 -12.43
C ARG A 188 -6.85 -13.08 -11.85
N VAL A 189 -6.20 -12.04 -12.33
CA VAL A 189 -4.99 -11.47 -11.75
C VAL A 189 -5.19 -9.97 -11.48
N THR A 190 -4.41 -9.42 -10.56
CA THR A 190 -4.27 -7.98 -10.44
C THR A 190 -3.64 -7.43 -11.73
N PRO A 191 -4.03 -6.24 -12.22
CA PRO A 191 -3.40 -5.64 -13.41
C PRO A 191 -1.88 -5.55 -13.27
N SER A 192 -1.18 -6.50 -13.89
CA SER A 192 0.28 -6.66 -13.80
C SER A 192 0.78 -7.53 -14.96
N PRO A 193 1.71 -7.04 -15.80
CA PRO A 193 2.27 -7.83 -16.89
C PRO A 193 2.92 -9.14 -16.43
N PRO A 194 3.79 -9.17 -15.39
CA PRO A 194 4.43 -10.41 -14.96
C PRO A 194 3.43 -11.45 -14.44
N LEU A 195 2.35 -11.04 -13.77
CA LEU A 195 1.31 -11.97 -13.33
C LEU A 195 0.53 -12.55 -14.50
N GLN A 196 0.15 -11.72 -15.47
CA GLN A 196 -0.51 -12.21 -16.69
C GLN A 196 0.34 -13.25 -17.40
N ASP A 197 1.63 -12.97 -17.58
CA ASP A 197 2.55 -13.87 -18.25
C ASP A 197 2.77 -15.17 -17.47
N PHE A 198 2.90 -15.09 -16.15
CA PHE A 198 3.04 -16.27 -15.31
C PHE A 198 1.83 -17.19 -15.46
N TYR A 199 0.61 -16.68 -15.25
CA TYR A 199 -0.60 -17.51 -15.38
C TYR A 199 -0.87 -17.98 -16.81
N LYS A 200 -0.49 -17.18 -17.80
CA LYS A 200 -0.53 -17.60 -19.20
C LYS A 200 0.43 -18.76 -19.48
N SER A 201 1.61 -18.78 -18.86
CA SER A 201 2.55 -19.88 -18.97
C SER A 201 2.00 -21.18 -18.39
N LEU A 202 1.19 -21.12 -17.33
CA LEU A 202 0.46 -22.26 -16.76
C LEU A 202 -0.71 -22.74 -17.65
N GLY A 203 -0.98 -22.05 -18.77
CA GLY A 203 -2.06 -22.39 -19.70
C GLY A 203 -3.41 -21.74 -19.38
N ALA A 204 -3.50 -20.90 -18.38
CA ALA A 204 -4.71 -20.13 -18.09
C ALA A 204 -4.92 -18.99 -19.09
N SER A 205 -6.14 -18.43 -19.08
CA SER A 205 -6.50 -17.18 -19.74
C SER A 205 -6.59 -16.09 -18.66
N PRO A 206 -5.54 -15.30 -18.43
CA PRO A 206 -5.54 -14.30 -17.37
C PRO A 206 -6.46 -13.12 -17.69
N GLU A 207 -7.30 -12.77 -16.71
CA GLU A 207 -8.22 -11.64 -16.75
C GLU A 207 -7.77 -10.59 -15.72
N SER A 208 -7.36 -9.41 -16.20
CA SER A 208 -6.91 -8.31 -15.33
C SER A 208 -8.08 -7.53 -14.79
N LEU A 209 -8.45 -7.77 -13.52
CA LEU A 209 -9.55 -7.07 -12.85
C LEU A 209 -9.07 -6.41 -11.55
N PRO A 210 -9.47 -5.15 -11.31
CA PRO A 210 -9.23 -4.49 -10.02
C PRO A 210 -10.00 -5.19 -8.89
N LEU A 211 -9.52 -5.07 -7.65
CA LEU A 211 -10.06 -5.82 -6.51
C LEU A 211 -11.59 -5.68 -6.31
N PRO A 212 -12.21 -4.50 -6.44
CA PRO A 212 -13.66 -4.36 -6.23
C PRO A 212 -14.54 -5.16 -7.20
N GLU A 213 -14.01 -5.56 -8.37
CA GLU A 213 -14.77 -6.27 -9.40
C GLU A 213 -14.73 -7.80 -9.22
N VAL A 214 -13.80 -8.32 -8.40
CA VAL A 214 -13.46 -9.74 -8.35
C VAL A 214 -14.60 -10.60 -7.82
N TYR A 215 -15.26 -10.19 -6.71
CA TYR A 215 -16.34 -10.97 -6.12
C TYR A 215 -17.48 -11.19 -7.11
N ALA A 216 -17.94 -10.14 -7.78
CA ALA A 216 -18.99 -10.26 -8.79
C ALA A 216 -18.56 -11.10 -10.00
N ALA A 217 -17.30 -10.98 -10.43
CA ALA A 217 -16.79 -11.73 -11.57
C ALA A 217 -16.76 -13.24 -11.32
N ILE A 218 -16.32 -13.69 -10.14
CA ILE A 218 -16.32 -15.13 -9.83
C ILE A 218 -17.75 -15.63 -9.53
N GLN A 219 -18.56 -14.85 -8.83
CA GLN A 219 -19.94 -15.19 -8.53
C GLN A 219 -20.73 -15.45 -9.82
N THR A 220 -20.64 -14.55 -10.79
CA THR A 220 -21.36 -14.64 -12.07
C THR A 220 -20.69 -15.58 -13.08
N GLY A 221 -19.51 -16.11 -12.78
CA GLY A 221 -18.77 -17.02 -13.66
C GLY A 221 -18.11 -16.30 -14.85
N VAL A 222 -17.77 -15.02 -14.73
CA VAL A 222 -16.89 -14.33 -15.68
C VAL A 222 -15.48 -14.89 -15.56
N ILE A 223 -15.06 -15.24 -14.35
CA ILE A 223 -13.81 -15.94 -14.07
C ILE A 223 -14.06 -17.29 -13.40
N ASP A 224 -13.13 -18.23 -13.57
CA ASP A 224 -13.18 -19.59 -13.02
C ASP A 224 -12.32 -19.73 -11.75
N GLY A 225 -11.38 -18.80 -11.55
CA GLY A 225 -10.50 -18.73 -10.39
C GLY A 225 -9.78 -17.39 -10.30
N MET A 226 -8.99 -17.23 -9.24
CA MET A 226 -8.27 -15.98 -8.98
C MET A 226 -7.00 -16.21 -8.18
N ASP A 227 -6.02 -15.36 -8.44
CA ASP A 227 -4.84 -15.17 -7.60
C ASP A 227 -5.20 -14.28 -6.39
N MET A 228 -4.90 -14.77 -5.16
CA MET A 228 -5.25 -14.09 -3.92
C MET A 228 -4.28 -14.47 -2.79
N ASP A 229 -4.37 -13.82 -1.64
CA ASP A 229 -3.78 -14.25 -0.37
C ASP A 229 -4.90 -14.64 0.63
N LEU A 230 -4.55 -15.31 1.73
CA LEU A 230 -5.53 -15.81 2.69
C LEU A 230 -6.27 -14.68 3.43
N ASP A 231 -5.60 -13.56 3.73
CA ASP A 231 -6.21 -12.41 4.40
C ASP A 231 -7.27 -11.77 3.51
N ALA A 232 -6.92 -11.47 2.26
CA ALA A 232 -7.88 -10.95 1.28
C ALA A 232 -9.01 -11.95 0.99
N THR A 233 -8.74 -13.27 1.05
CA THR A 233 -9.75 -14.30 0.86
C THR A 233 -10.83 -14.23 1.95
N ILE A 234 -10.44 -14.06 3.21
CA ILE A 234 -11.35 -13.91 4.35
C ILE A 234 -12.06 -12.55 4.29
N THR A 235 -11.30 -11.48 4.21
CA THR A 235 -11.83 -10.10 4.36
C THR A 235 -12.74 -9.68 3.21
N ASN A 236 -12.57 -10.26 2.02
CA ASN A 236 -13.50 -10.10 0.89
C ASN A 236 -14.52 -11.23 0.75
N LYS A 237 -14.57 -12.18 1.72
CA LYS A 237 -15.54 -13.28 1.76
C LYS A 237 -15.53 -14.19 0.52
N TYR A 238 -14.34 -14.44 -0.03
CA TYR A 238 -14.24 -15.26 -1.24
C TYR A 238 -14.56 -16.74 -1.02
N SER A 239 -14.56 -17.23 0.23
CA SER A 239 -15.07 -18.56 0.61
C SER A 239 -16.54 -18.79 0.21
N GLU A 240 -17.36 -17.73 0.11
CA GLU A 240 -18.74 -17.82 -0.35
C GLU A 240 -18.84 -18.20 -1.83
N VAL A 241 -17.87 -17.79 -2.66
CA VAL A 241 -17.92 -17.87 -4.13
C VAL A 241 -16.81 -18.74 -4.76
N ALA A 242 -15.80 -19.12 -3.99
CA ALA A 242 -14.74 -20.06 -4.38
C ALA A 242 -14.70 -21.23 -3.38
N LYS A 243 -14.73 -22.45 -3.90
CA LYS A 243 -14.82 -23.66 -3.04
C LYS A 243 -13.49 -24.39 -2.87
N TYR A 244 -12.47 -24.02 -3.60
CA TYR A 244 -11.15 -24.66 -3.60
C TYR A 244 -10.06 -23.61 -3.44
N GLY A 245 -9.12 -23.85 -2.52
CA GLY A 245 -7.97 -22.99 -2.25
C GLY A 245 -6.69 -23.80 -2.29
N ALA A 246 -5.89 -23.65 -3.34
CA ALA A 246 -4.57 -24.23 -3.46
C ALA A 246 -3.54 -23.31 -2.81
N VAL A 247 -2.94 -23.74 -1.70
CA VAL A 247 -1.85 -23.05 -1.01
C VAL A 247 -0.56 -23.33 -1.76
N THR A 248 -0.26 -22.50 -2.73
CA THR A 248 0.91 -22.64 -3.59
C THR A 248 2.11 -21.84 -3.08
N ASN A 249 1.89 -20.78 -2.31
CA ASN A 249 2.93 -19.87 -1.79
C ASN A 249 3.94 -19.42 -2.88
N HIS A 250 3.45 -19.30 -4.10
CA HIS A 250 4.29 -19.10 -5.30
C HIS A 250 4.88 -17.69 -5.41
N MET A 251 4.33 -16.71 -4.68
CA MET A 251 4.80 -15.33 -4.63
C MET A 251 4.43 -14.70 -3.30
N VAL A 252 5.20 -13.74 -2.82
CA VAL A 252 4.80 -12.83 -1.76
C VAL A 252 3.93 -11.71 -2.33
N TRP A 253 3.15 -11.03 -1.47
CA TRP A 253 2.27 -9.96 -1.92
C TRP A 253 2.61 -8.62 -1.29
N PRO A 254 3.51 -7.84 -1.90
CA PRO A 254 3.88 -6.52 -1.42
C PRO A 254 2.93 -5.43 -1.93
N ALA A 255 2.59 -4.49 -1.05
CA ALA A 255 2.26 -3.13 -1.40
C ALA A 255 3.47 -2.24 -1.15
N VAL A 256 3.52 -1.12 -1.85
CA VAL A 256 4.43 -0.01 -1.59
C VAL A 256 3.66 1.05 -0.82
N ALA A 257 4.18 1.40 0.35
CA ALA A 257 3.84 2.64 1.01
C ALA A 257 4.55 3.77 0.27
N MET A 258 3.80 4.74 -0.20
CA MET A 258 4.34 5.83 -1.01
C MET A 258 3.69 7.16 -0.65
N MET A 259 4.36 8.24 -1.01
CA MET A 259 3.84 9.58 -0.81
C MET A 259 4.13 10.48 -2.02
N ASN A 260 3.48 11.64 -2.09
CA ASN A 260 3.83 12.67 -3.07
C ASN A 260 5.27 13.15 -2.83
N LYS A 261 6.12 13.07 -3.86
CA LYS A 261 7.56 13.39 -3.75
C LYS A 261 7.79 14.84 -3.36
N ASP A 262 7.14 15.78 -4.02
CA ASP A 262 7.28 17.21 -3.75
C ASP A 262 6.87 17.58 -2.32
N ALA A 263 5.84 16.91 -1.79
CA ALA A 263 5.40 17.11 -0.42
C ALA A 263 6.44 16.59 0.58
N TYR A 264 7.01 15.40 0.34
CA TYR A 264 8.05 14.82 1.17
C TYR A 264 9.33 15.68 1.18
N GLU A 265 9.85 16.07 0.01
CA GLU A 265 11.08 16.85 -0.11
C GLU A 265 11.00 18.28 0.49
N LYS A 266 9.77 18.82 0.63
CA LYS A 266 9.55 20.14 1.26
C LYS A 266 9.42 20.07 2.78
N MET A 267 9.45 18.88 3.37
CA MET A 267 9.45 18.70 4.83
C MET A 267 10.84 18.93 5.42
N SER A 268 10.88 19.22 6.72
CA SER A 268 12.13 19.20 7.46
C SER A 268 12.69 17.77 7.56
N GLU A 269 13.99 17.61 7.72
CA GLU A 269 14.61 16.30 7.95
C GLU A 269 13.99 15.56 9.14
N GLU A 270 13.63 16.30 10.21
CA GLU A 270 12.92 15.74 11.38
C GLU A 270 11.56 15.16 10.98
N ASP A 271 10.76 15.90 10.21
CA ASP A 271 9.43 15.46 9.77
C ASP A 271 9.52 14.29 8.79
N GLN A 272 10.51 14.25 7.90
CA GLN A 272 10.80 13.11 7.03
C GLN A 272 11.16 11.86 7.85
N GLN A 273 12.04 12.00 8.85
CA GLN A 273 12.41 10.91 9.73
C GLN A 273 11.21 10.36 10.50
N ILE A 274 10.31 11.21 10.98
CA ILE A 274 9.06 10.78 11.65
C ILE A 274 8.23 9.90 10.71
N ILE A 275 8.08 10.29 9.43
CA ILE A 275 7.34 9.51 8.44
C ILE A 275 8.02 8.16 8.21
N ASP A 276 9.32 8.13 7.96
CA ASP A 276 10.08 6.93 7.65
C ASP A 276 10.07 5.93 8.80
N GLU A 277 10.26 6.39 10.04
CA GLU A 277 10.19 5.53 11.22
C GLU A 277 8.77 5.03 11.49
N SER A 278 7.76 5.84 11.22
CA SER A 278 6.36 5.47 11.41
C SER A 278 5.91 4.41 10.41
N ILE A 279 6.29 4.54 9.14
CA ILE A 279 5.94 3.53 8.13
C ILE A 279 6.72 2.24 8.34
N LYS A 280 7.99 2.31 8.75
CA LYS A 280 8.78 1.15 9.12
C LYS A 280 8.12 0.36 10.26
N ALA A 281 7.66 1.04 11.31
CA ALA A 281 6.95 0.40 12.42
C ALA A 281 5.63 -0.26 11.96
N ALA A 282 4.90 0.36 11.03
CA ALA A 282 3.68 -0.21 10.47
C ALA A 282 3.97 -1.46 9.60
N ALA A 283 5.06 -1.46 8.84
CA ALA A 283 5.48 -2.60 8.03
C ALA A 283 5.90 -3.80 8.90
N GLU A 284 6.70 -3.56 9.96
CA GLU A 284 7.06 -4.60 10.93
C GLU A 284 5.85 -5.19 11.65
N PHE A 285 4.91 -4.33 12.07
CA PHE A 285 3.64 -4.75 12.66
C PHE A 285 2.86 -5.67 11.71
N ALA A 286 2.77 -5.32 10.43
CA ALA A 286 2.03 -6.09 9.44
C ALA A 286 2.62 -7.50 9.28
N VAL A 287 3.93 -7.63 9.08
CA VAL A 287 4.58 -8.92 8.89
C VAL A 287 4.49 -9.79 10.14
N THR A 288 4.83 -9.25 11.32
CA THR A 288 4.78 -10.00 12.58
C THR A 288 3.38 -10.53 12.87
N THR A 289 2.36 -9.70 12.65
CA THR A 289 0.96 -10.11 12.88
C THR A 289 0.52 -11.14 11.84
N ARG A 290 0.87 -10.92 10.57
CA ARG A 290 0.40 -11.78 9.47
C ARG A 290 1.03 -13.17 9.49
N SER A 291 2.32 -13.27 9.77
CA SER A 291 3.00 -14.57 9.91
C SER A 291 2.38 -15.45 10.99
N ALA A 292 1.93 -14.84 12.09
CA ALA A 292 1.28 -15.58 13.19
C ALA A 292 -0.14 -16.07 12.84
N GLN A 293 -0.77 -15.53 11.78
CA GLN A 293 -2.17 -15.83 11.42
C GLN A 293 -2.33 -16.87 10.31
N GLU A 294 -1.26 -17.34 9.68
CA GLU A 294 -1.31 -18.20 8.49
C GLU A 294 -2.16 -19.46 8.71
N GLU A 295 -1.88 -20.22 9.79
CA GLU A 295 -2.60 -21.47 10.08
C GLU A 295 -4.05 -21.22 10.56
N GLU A 296 -4.28 -20.13 11.29
CA GLU A 296 -5.62 -19.72 11.69
C GLU A 296 -6.49 -19.42 10.47
N PHE A 297 -5.94 -18.74 9.48
CA PHE A 297 -6.67 -18.38 8.26
C PHE A 297 -7.00 -19.61 7.40
N LYS A 298 -6.07 -20.56 7.26
CA LYS A 298 -6.33 -21.83 6.60
C LYS A 298 -7.49 -22.58 7.28
N LYS A 299 -7.45 -22.63 8.63
CA LYS A 299 -8.52 -23.26 9.41
C LYS A 299 -9.85 -22.54 9.23
N THR A 300 -9.89 -21.22 9.33
CA THR A 300 -11.11 -20.42 9.16
C THR A 300 -11.74 -20.67 7.80
N LEU A 301 -10.97 -20.63 6.71
CA LEU A 301 -11.48 -20.90 5.36
C LEU A 301 -11.98 -22.33 5.20
N SER A 302 -11.33 -23.31 5.86
CA SER A 302 -11.80 -24.70 5.88
C SER A 302 -13.12 -24.85 6.65
N ASP A 303 -13.26 -24.19 7.80
CA ASP A 303 -14.50 -24.18 8.59
C ASP A 303 -15.65 -23.49 7.84
N GLU A 304 -15.37 -22.53 6.97
CA GLU A 304 -16.30 -21.87 6.05
C GLU A 304 -16.66 -22.73 4.81
N GLY A 305 -16.06 -23.92 4.70
CA GLY A 305 -16.37 -24.92 3.67
C GLY A 305 -15.52 -24.82 2.40
N MET A 306 -14.42 -24.06 2.41
CA MET A 306 -13.43 -24.07 1.34
C MET A 306 -12.51 -25.30 1.51
N LYS A 307 -12.31 -26.07 0.46
CA LYS A 307 -11.32 -27.15 0.46
C LYS A 307 -9.93 -26.54 0.28
N ILE A 308 -9.17 -26.47 1.36
CA ILE A 308 -7.78 -25.99 1.35
C ILE A 308 -6.83 -27.19 1.15
N TYR A 309 -5.87 -27.04 0.23
CA TYR A 309 -4.88 -28.08 -0.08
C TYR A 309 -3.59 -27.46 -0.63
N GLU A 310 -2.52 -28.24 -0.64
CA GLU A 310 -1.21 -27.83 -1.15
C GLU A 310 -0.93 -28.47 -2.52
N ILE A 311 -0.12 -27.78 -3.33
CA ILE A 311 0.42 -28.31 -4.58
C ILE A 311 1.94 -28.39 -4.43
N ASP A 312 2.52 -29.49 -4.93
CA ASP A 312 3.97 -29.68 -4.91
C ASP A 312 4.67 -28.56 -5.69
N LYS A 313 5.52 -27.81 -4.99
CA LYS A 313 6.30 -26.71 -5.57
C LYS A 313 7.13 -27.12 -6.78
N SER A 314 7.68 -28.34 -6.78
CA SER A 314 8.54 -28.85 -7.86
C SER A 314 7.83 -28.89 -9.23
N LEU A 315 6.51 -28.95 -9.25
CA LEU A 315 5.71 -28.88 -10.48
C LEU A 315 5.81 -27.51 -11.16
N PHE A 316 6.23 -26.50 -10.45
CA PHE A 316 6.37 -25.13 -10.98
C PHE A 316 7.79 -24.82 -11.49
N ASP A 317 8.79 -25.70 -11.31
CA ASP A 317 10.18 -25.45 -11.69
C ASP A 317 10.34 -25.00 -13.17
N PRO A 318 9.64 -25.59 -14.17
CA PRO A 318 9.74 -25.12 -15.56
C PRO A 318 9.26 -23.68 -15.75
N TYR A 319 8.25 -23.28 -14.98
CA TYR A 319 7.62 -21.95 -15.06
C TYR A 319 8.44 -20.90 -14.33
N ILE A 320 9.11 -21.28 -13.23
CA ILE A 320 10.10 -20.46 -12.55
C ILE A 320 11.22 -20.08 -13.51
N LYS A 321 11.82 -21.09 -14.17
CA LYS A 321 12.88 -20.88 -15.16
C LYS A 321 12.43 -19.99 -16.31
N GLN A 322 11.23 -20.25 -16.85
CA GLN A 322 10.66 -19.43 -17.93
C GLN A 322 10.49 -17.96 -17.50
N PHE A 323 10.05 -17.71 -16.26
CA PHE A 323 9.90 -16.36 -15.72
C PHE A 323 11.26 -15.66 -15.64
N ASP A 324 12.26 -16.33 -15.06
CA ASP A 324 13.61 -15.78 -14.85
C ASP A 324 14.29 -15.46 -16.20
N GLU A 325 14.22 -16.38 -17.18
CA GLU A 325 14.76 -16.16 -18.52
C GLU A 325 14.06 -15.01 -19.26
N LYS A 326 12.77 -14.80 -19.01
CA LYS A 326 12.00 -13.73 -19.64
C LYS A 326 12.30 -12.37 -19.02
N TYR A 327 12.28 -12.28 -17.69
CA TYR A 327 12.27 -10.99 -17.00
C TYR A 327 13.65 -10.54 -16.49
N GLY A 328 14.53 -11.46 -16.10
CA GLY A 328 15.88 -11.11 -15.66
C GLY A 328 16.61 -10.15 -16.60
N PRO A 329 16.70 -10.44 -17.90
CA PRO A 329 17.41 -9.57 -18.84
C PRO A 329 16.73 -8.24 -19.19
N THR A 330 15.47 -8.01 -18.75
CA THR A 330 14.71 -6.84 -19.17
C THR A 330 15.08 -5.56 -18.40
N ASP A 331 15.59 -5.71 -17.18
CA ASP A 331 15.96 -4.59 -16.32
C ASP A 331 17.10 -5.02 -15.37
N PRO A 332 18.17 -4.22 -15.24
CA PRO A 332 19.30 -4.54 -14.35
C PRO A 332 18.88 -4.75 -12.88
N LEU A 333 17.84 -4.04 -12.39
CA LEU A 333 17.35 -4.21 -11.02
C LEU A 333 16.60 -5.53 -10.82
N ILE A 334 15.89 -6.01 -11.86
CA ILE A 334 15.25 -7.33 -11.83
C ILE A 334 16.34 -8.41 -11.76
N GLN A 335 17.38 -8.31 -12.58
CA GLN A 335 18.49 -9.25 -12.55
C GLN A 335 19.23 -9.22 -11.21
N GLU A 336 19.58 -8.03 -10.69
CA GLU A 336 20.23 -7.85 -9.38
C GLU A 336 19.40 -8.48 -8.24
N PHE A 337 18.09 -8.31 -8.30
CA PHE A 337 17.16 -8.88 -7.32
C PHE A 337 17.14 -10.42 -7.39
N MET A 338 17.01 -10.98 -8.60
CA MET A 338 17.04 -12.42 -8.79
C MET A 338 18.37 -13.03 -8.35
N ASP A 339 19.51 -12.43 -8.70
CA ASP A 339 20.85 -12.89 -8.30
C ASP A 339 21.02 -12.86 -6.77
N THR A 340 20.33 -11.95 -6.09
CA THR A 340 20.35 -11.81 -4.63
C THR A 340 19.54 -12.90 -3.94
N PHE A 341 18.35 -13.23 -4.44
CA PHE A 341 17.35 -14.05 -3.74
C PHE A 341 17.11 -15.44 -4.36
N ARG A 342 17.62 -15.74 -5.56
CA ARG A 342 17.58 -17.07 -6.22
C ARG A 342 18.81 -17.91 -5.87
N LYS A 343 19.03 -18.18 -4.60
CA LYS A 343 20.19 -19.03 -4.17
C LYS A 343 19.75 -20.45 -3.87
#